data_002f7ce372c567d9a04b5aaf45596eeb
#
_entry.id   002f7ce372c567d9a04b5aaf45596eeb
#
_cell.length_a   1.000
_cell.length_b   1.000
_cell.length_c   1.000
_cell.angle_alpha   90.00
_cell.angle_beta   90.00
_cell.angle_gamma   90.00
#
_symmetry.space_group_name_H-M   'P 1'
#
loop_
_entity.id
_entity.type
_entity.pdbx_description
1 polymer ?
#
loop_
_entity_poly.entity_id
_entity_poly.type
_entity_poly.pdbx_seq_one_letter_code
_entity_poly.pdbx_strand_id
1 'polypeptide(L)'
;MEREFLQENQPPGVPPLPLTGERTLPDVPEENYWFRRHLAVYEWIAPRVADKRVVDMACGEGYGSDVLATRAASVVGVDANPEAHEHARLRYVRANLRYERDLVEGFAEPCDAVVFLQTIEHVQDPRAILEHFKSMLAPGGAVYVSTPNLLTLAPPGAEKSDNPWHVREYRAAEFRALCEGHFERVEMLGLFHARKLRVHEVAIKLGWDHVHKALRLTKPFYDRFTPAISATDFRLAEGDLERALDFLAVCHA
;
A
#
# COMPACT_ATOMS: atom_id res chain seq x y z
N MET A 1 9.19 15.41 -23.25
CA MET A 1 9.45 13.99 -22.97
C MET A 1 9.47 13.86 -21.46
N GLU A 2 8.42 13.30 -20.89
CA GLU A 2 8.42 12.92 -19.49
C GLU A 2 9.52 11.89 -19.28
N ARG A 3 10.29 12.03 -18.20
CA ARG A 3 11.31 11.03 -17.86
C ARG A 3 10.56 9.78 -17.41
N GLU A 4 10.71 8.72 -18.15
CA GLU A 4 10.26 7.40 -17.72
C GLU A 4 11.25 6.89 -16.68
N PHE A 5 10.78 6.71 -15.43
CA PHE A 5 11.57 6.12 -14.37
C PHE A 5 11.42 4.60 -14.43
N LEU A 6 12.55 3.90 -14.44
CA LEU A 6 12.61 2.44 -14.41
C LEU A 6 13.23 1.97 -13.10
N GLN A 7 12.82 0.80 -12.65
CA GLN A 7 13.47 0.14 -11.53
C GLN A 7 14.96 -0.11 -11.81
N GLU A 8 15.81 0.21 -10.84
CA GLU A 8 17.23 -0.08 -10.86
C GLU A 8 17.53 -1.44 -10.22
N ASN A 9 18.78 -1.93 -10.39
CA ASN A 9 19.34 -3.07 -9.66
C ASN A 9 18.52 -4.38 -9.72
N GLN A 10 17.87 -4.66 -10.87
CA GLN A 10 17.12 -5.90 -11.02
C GLN A 10 18.04 -7.11 -11.10
N PRO A 11 17.64 -8.27 -10.52
CA PRO A 11 18.36 -9.52 -10.71
C PRO A 11 18.46 -9.91 -12.20
N PRO A 12 19.50 -10.65 -12.62
CA PRO A 12 19.58 -11.12 -14.01
C PRO A 12 18.34 -11.89 -14.44
N GLY A 13 17.78 -11.53 -15.58
CA GLY A 13 16.58 -12.14 -16.14
C GLY A 13 15.25 -11.57 -15.64
N VAL A 14 15.26 -10.62 -14.70
CA VAL A 14 14.06 -9.92 -14.25
C VAL A 14 13.93 -8.59 -15.03
N PRO A 15 12.88 -8.40 -15.82
CA PRO A 15 12.68 -7.15 -16.55
C PRO A 15 12.31 -6.03 -15.57
N PRO A 16 12.91 -4.82 -15.67
CA PRO A 16 12.51 -3.69 -14.85
C PRO A 16 11.10 -3.21 -15.22
N LEU A 17 10.32 -2.82 -14.22
CA LEU A 17 9.01 -2.19 -14.44
C LEU A 17 9.15 -0.66 -14.55
N PRO A 18 8.39 -0.01 -15.44
CA PRO A 18 8.28 1.43 -15.50
C PRO A 18 7.38 1.95 -14.36
N LEU A 19 7.73 3.14 -13.84
CA LEU A 19 6.88 3.86 -12.90
C LEU A 19 5.73 4.54 -13.67
N THR A 20 4.54 3.96 -13.57
CA THR A 20 3.33 4.47 -14.26
C THR A 20 2.45 5.34 -13.37
N GLY A 21 2.71 5.38 -12.06
CA GLY A 21 1.86 6.03 -11.06
C GLY A 21 0.67 5.19 -10.59
N GLU A 22 0.47 4.00 -11.16
CA GLU A 22 -0.56 3.04 -10.72
C GLU A 22 -0.10 2.19 -9.53
N ARG A 23 1.20 2.00 -9.40
CA ARG A 23 1.82 1.15 -8.36
C ARG A 23 3.10 1.77 -7.86
N THR A 24 3.46 1.45 -6.62
CA THR A 24 4.77 1.83 -6.08
C THR A 24 5.81 0.79 -6.43
N LEU A 25 7.03 1.24 -6.69
CA LEU A 25 8.13 0.38 -7.07
C LEU A 25 9.31 0.53 -6.11
N PRO A 26 9.88 -0.59 -5.60
CA PRO A 26 11.21 -0.56 -4.99
C PRO A 26 12.26 -0.24 -6.06
N ASP A 27 13.43 0.21 -5.61
CA ASP A 27 14.59 0.50 -6.48
C ASP A 27 14.33 1.59 -7.54
N VAL A 28 13.43 2.53 -7.22
CA VAL A 28 13.23 3.82 -7.89
C VAL A 28 13.44 4.91 -6.83
N PRO A 29 14.57 5.64 -6.84
CA PRO A 29 14.92 6.60 -5.78
C PRO A 29 13.85 7.67 -5.55
N GLU A 30 13.21 8.15 -6.61
CA GLU A 30 12.17 9.16 -6.57
C GLU A 30 10.89 8.64 -5.91
N GLU A 31 10.63 7.34 -6.02
CA GLU A 31 9.46 6.67 -5.49
C GLU A 31 9.65 6.18 -4.03
N ASN A 32 10.86 6.26 -3.49
CA ASN A 32 11.22 5.64 -2.21
C ASN A 32 10.26 6.03 -1.06
N TYR A 33 9.75 7.27 -1.01
CA TYR A 33 8.80 7.68 0.02
C TYR A 33 7.51 6.84 -0.04
N TRP A 34 6.90 6.71 -1.22
CA TRP A 34 5.65 5.98 -1.43
C TRP A 34 5.86 4.47 -1.23
N PHE A 35 6.94 3.93 -1.79
CA PHE A 35 7.30 2.53 -1.57
C PHE A 35 7.44 2.20 -0.07
N ARG A 36 8.20 3.02 0.71
CA ARG A 36 8.39 2.78 2.15
C ARG A 36 7.12 2.98 2.96
N ARG A 37 6.23 3.85 2.54
CA ARG A 37 4.91 4.06 3.11
C ARG A 37 4.05 2.80 3.01
N HIS A 38 3.99 2.18 1.83
CA HIS A 38 3.26 0.93 1.62
C HIS A 38 3.96 -0.26 2.30
N LEU A 39 5.28 -0.36 2.19
CA LEU A 39 6.07 -1.41 2.81
C LEU A 39 5.83 -1.49 4.33
N ALA A 40 5.70 -0.34 5.01
CA ALA A 40 5.42 -0.29 6.45
C ALA A 40 4.11 -1.00 6.81
N VAL A 41 3.11 -0.97 5.95
CA VAL A 41 1.82 -1.67 6.16
C VAL A 41 2.01 -3.17 6.01
N TYR A 42 2.71 -3.64 4.98
CA TYR A 42 3.04 -5.05 4.80
C TYR A 42 3.88 -5.61 5.96
N GLU A 43 4.90 -4.87 6.41
CA GLU A 43 5.73 -5.26 7.57
C GLU A 43 4.90 -5.34 8.87
N TRP A 44 3.88 -4.49 9.01
CA TRP A 44 2.96 -4.55 10.14
C TRP A 44 2.00 -5.75 10.06
N ILE A 45 1.53 -6.13 8.86
CA ILE A 45 0.62 -7.27 8.63
C ILE A 45 1.37 -8.60 8.79
N ALA A 46 2.60 -8.73 8.29
CA ALA A 46 3.34 -9.99 8.22
C ALA A 46 3.35 -10.82 9.52
N PRO A 47 3.64 -10.27 10.72
CA PRO A 47 3.56 -11.05 11.96
C PRO A 47 2.13 -11.46 12.37
N ARG A 48 1.10 -10.80 11.84
CA ARG A 48 -0.32 -11.08 12.14
C ARG A 48 -0.91 -12.19 11.29
N VAL A 49 -0.23 -12.50 10.20
CA VAL A 49 -0.57 -13.59 9.29
C VAL A 49 0.41 -14.76 9.41
N ALA A 50 1.17 -14.84 10.50
CA ALA A 50 2.06 -15.97 10.77
C ALA A 50 1.28 -17.29 10.72
N ASP A 51 1.86 -18.28 10.01
CA ASP A 51 1.30 -19.62 9.82
C ASP A 51 -0.08 -19.68 9.13
N LYS A 52 -0.50 -18.58 8.49
CA LYS A 52 -1.78 -18.47 7.76
C LYS A 52 -1.60 -18.65 6.26
N ARG A 53 -2.67 -19.08 5.59
CA ARG A 53 -2.80 -19.02 4.12
C ARG A 53 -3.28 -17.62 3.77
N VAL A 54 -2.49 -16.92 2.97
CA VAL A 54 -2.72 -15.51 2.63
C VAL A 54 -2.93 -15.36 1.13
N VAL A 55 -3.89 -14.54 0.75
CA VAL A 55 -4.05 -14.04 -0.61
C VAL A 55 -3.79 -12.53 -0.61
N ASP A 56 -2.82 -12.09 -1.40
CA ASP A 56 -2.45 -10.69 -1.59
C ASP A 56 -3.02 -10.22 -2.93
N MET A 57 -4.17 -9.56 -2.88
CA MET A 57 -4.95 -9.13 -4.04
C MET A 57 -4.45 -7.80 -4.59
N ALA A 58 -4.31 -7.70 -5.92
CA ALA A 58 -3.67 -6.59 -6.62
C ALA A 58 -2.25 -6.34 -6.08
N CYS A 59 -1.44 -7.40 -6.03
CA CYS A 59 -0.13 -7.39 -5.39
C CYS A 59 0.93 -6.56 -6.15
N GLY A 60 0.62 -6.09 -7.34
CA GLY A 60 1.48 -5.25 -8.17
C GLY A 60 2.83 -5.89 -8.47
N GLU A 61 3.90 -5.19 -8.12
CA GLU A 61 5.29 -5.60 -8.34
C GLU A 61 5.68 -6.85 -7.52
N GLY A 62 4.94 -7.18 -6.45
CA GLY A 62 5.10 -8.42 -5.70
C GLY A 62 5.92 -8.32 -4.40
N TYR A 63 6.56 -7.18 -4.09
CA TYR A 63 7.34 -7.01 -2.85
C TYR A 63 6.53 -7.26 -1.58
N GLY A 64 5.25 -6.89 -1.59
CA GLY A 64 4.33 -7.09 -0.46
C GLY A 64 4.10 -8.57 -0.19
N SER A 65 3.80 -9.34 -1.23
CA SER A 65 3.62 -10.78 -1.15
C SER A 65 4.90 -11.47 -0.62
N ASP A 66 6.09 -11.01 -1.05
CA ASP A 66 7.37 -11.54 -0.55
C ASP A 66 7.56 -11.26 0.94
N VAL A 67 7.19 -10.07 1.42
CA VAL A 67 7.23 -9.71 2.85
C VAL A 67 6.29 -10.60 3.66
N LEU A 68 5.04 -10.79 3.20
CA LEU A 68 4.06 -11.66 3.86
C LEU A 68 4.56 -13.11 3.93
N ALA A 69 5.17 -13.61 2.85
CA ALA A 69 5.70 -14.97 2.77
C ALA A 69 6.85 -15.24 3.75
N THR A 70 7.46 -14.22 4.35
CA THR A 70 8.45 -14.40 5.42
C THR A 70 7.85 -14.99 6.70
N ARG A 71 6.53 -14.93 6.88
CA ARG A 71 5.81 -15.33 8.10
C ARG A 71 4.64 -16.29 7.83
N ALA A 72 3.94 -16.11 6.70
CA ALA A 72 2.78 -16.90 6.34
C ALA A 72 3.14 -18.36 6.04
N ALA A 73 2.19 -19.27 6.22
CA ALA A 73 2.32 -20.65 5.77
C ALA A 73 2.37 -20.73 4.24
N SER A 74 1.53 -19.96 3.57
CA SER A 74 1.55 -19.80 2.12
C SER A 74 1.01 -18.43 1.72
N VAL A 75 1.51 -17.91 0.59
CA VAL A 75 1.03 -16.66 -0.01
C VAL A 75 0.75 -16.88 -1.49
N VAL A 76 -0.38 -16.36 -1.95
CA VAL A 76 -0.70 -16.19 -3.35
C VAL A 76 -0.81 -14.71 -3.64
N GLY A 77 0.11 -14.16 -4.44
CA GLY A 77 0.01 -12.81 -4.99
C GLY A 77 -0.82 -12.85 -6.27
N VAL A 78 -1.85 -12.04 -6.35
CA VAL A 78 -2.76 -11.95 -7.51
C VAL A 78 -2.67 -10.57 -8.12
N ASP A 79 -2.41 -10.48 -9.42
CA ASP A 79 -2.43 -9.21 -10.15
C ASP A 79 -2.87 -9.45 -11.61
N ALA A 80 -3.68 -8.56 -12.15
CA ALA A 80 -4.19 -8.67 -13.52
C ALA A 80 -3.17 -8.24 -14.58
N ASN A 81 -2.22 -7.37 -14.20
CA ASN A 81 -1.24 -6.83 -15.13
C ASN A 81 -0.19 -7.88 -15.50
N PRO A 82 -0.04 -8.22 -16.80
CA PRO A 82 0.86 -9.29 -17.23
C PRO A 82 2.34 -9.00 -16.95
N GLU A 83 2.76 -7.74 -17.02
CA GLU A 83 4.15 -7.34 -16.81
C GLU A 83 4.50 -7.41 -15.31
N ALA A 84 3.59 -6.92 -14.45
CA ALA A 84 3.75 -7.02 -13.00
C ALA A 84 3.77 -8.46 -12.52
N HIS A 85 2.86 -9.31 -13.01
CA HIS A 85 2.82 -10.73 -12.70
C HIS A 85 4.13 -11.44 -13.10
N GLU A 86 4.61 -11.23 -14.34
CA GLU A 86 5.85 -11.87 -14.81
C GLU A 86 7.07 -11.37 -14.00
N HIS A 87 7.13 -10.08 -13.72
CA HIS A 87 8.17 -9.50 -12.89
C HIS A 87 8.18 -10.14 -11.49
N ALA A 88 7.03 -10.14 -10.80
CA ALA A 88 6.88 -10.67 -9.45
C ALA A 88 7.33 -12.14 -9.36
N ARG A 89 6.86 -12.95 -10.31
CA ARG A 89 7.18 -14.38 -10.42
C ARG A 89 8.66 -14.67 -10.60
N LEU A 90 9.37 -13.81 -11.35
CA LEU A 90 10.80 -13.94 -11.60
C LEU A 90 11.64 -13.38 -10.46
N ARG A 91 11.17 -12.33 -9.81
CA ARG A 91 11.95 -11.62 -8.79
C ARG A 91 11.85 -12.26 -7.41
N TYR A 92 10.65 -12.66 -7.00
CA TYR A 92 10.37 -13.11 -5.64
C TYR A 92 10.09 -14.60 -5.60
N VAL A 93 11.13 -15.40 -5.34
CA VAL A 93 11.03 -16.85 -5.34
C VAL A 93 11.17 -17.39 -3.93
N ARG A 94 10.08 -17.98 -3.38
CA ARG A 94 10.05 -18.70 -2.10
C ARG A 94 9.24 -19.98 -2.24
N ALA A 95 9.53 -20.99 -1.43
CA ALA A 95 8.83 -22.27 -1.46
C ALA A 95 7.33 -22.16 -1.11
N ASN A 96 6.95 -21.11 -0.35
CA ASN A 96 5.58 -20.85 0.11
C ASN A 96 4.92 -19.65 -0.58
N LEU A 97 5.49 -19.17 -1.71
CA LEU A 97 4.98 -18.02 -2.46
C LEU A 97 4.77 -18.41 -3.92
N ARG A 98 3.60 -18.08 -4.45
CA ARG A 98 3.30 -18.15 -5.88
C ARG A 98 2.54 -16.92 -6.33
N TYR A 99 2.56 -16.65 -7.63
CA TYR A 99 1.82 -15.57 -8.25
C TYR A 99 0.86 -16.11 -9.29
N GLU A 100 -0.35 -15.53 -9.30
CA GLU A 100 -1.42 -15.83 -10.26
C GLU A 100 -1.81 -14.57 -11.00
N ARG A 101 -2.07 -14.70 -12.30
CA ARG A 101 -2.56 -13.58 -13.12
C ARG A 101 -4.05 -13.69 -13.27
N ASP A 102 -4.78 -12.90 -12.49
CA ASP A 102 -6.24 -12.85 -12.54
C ASP A 102 -6.74 -11.46 -12.12
N LEU A 103 -8.02 -11.21 -12.39
CA LEU A 103 -8.73 -10.07 -11.82
C LEU A 103 -9.08 -10.34 -10.36
N VAL A 104 -9.20 -9.29 -9.57
CA VAL A 104 -9.58 -9.38 -8.15
C VAL A 104 -10.93 -10.08 -7.97
N GLU A 105 -11.87 -9.85 -8.88
CA GLU A 105 -13.20 -10.46 -8.89
C GLU A 105 -13.19 -11.92 -9.37
N GLY A 106 -12.18 -12.34 -10.11
CA GLY A 106 -12.09 -13.67 -10.73
C GLY A 106 -11.42 -14.70 -9.83
N PHE A 107 -10.46 -14.28 -9.03
CA PHE A 107 -9.68 -15.19 -8.20
C PHE A 107 -10.43 -15.57 -6.92
N ALA A 108 -10.57 -16.88 -6.65
CA ALA A 108 -11.27 -17.38 -5.48
C ALA A 108 -10.62 -18.66 -4.94
N GLU A 109 -9.77 -18.51 -3.93
CA GLU A 109 -9.25 -19.65 -3.16
C GLU A 109 -9.54 -19.46 -1.67
N PRO A 110 -9.92 -20.53 -0.94
CA PRO A 110 -10.13 -20.47 0.51
C PRO A 110 -8.83 -20.10 1.23
N CYS A 111 -8.87 -19.04 2.05
CA CYS A 111 -7.71 -18.52 2.77
C CYS A 111 -8.05 -18.12 4.21
N ASP A 112 -7.03 -17.83 4.99
CA ASP A 112 -7.17 -17.37 6.37
C ASP A 112 -7.04 -15.84 6.46
N ALA A 113 -6.44 -15.22 5.43
CA ALA A 113 -6.34 -13.77 5.32
C ALA A 113 -6.33 -13.32 3.86
N VAL A 114 -7.02 -12.22 3.58
CA VAL A 114 -6.90 -11.44 2.34
C VAL A 114 -6.22 -10.13 2.66
N VAL A 115 -5.24 -9.74 1.86
CA VAL A 115 -4.57 -8.43 1.91
C VAL A 115 -4.91 -7.68 0.62
N PHE A 116 -5.40 -6.45 0.74
CA PHE A 116 -5.83 -5.61 -0.37
C PHE A 116 -5.50 -4.16 -0.08
N LEU A 117 -4.32 -3.74 -0.52
CA LEU A 117 -3.76 -2.45 -0.11
C LEU A 117 -3.70 -1.46 -1.27
N GLN A 118 -4.15 -0.22 -1.01
CA GLN A 118 -4.09 0.91 -1.94
C GLN A 118 -4.68 0.56 -3.32
N THR A 119 -5.85 -0.06 -3.32
CA THR A 119 -6.51 -0.52 -4.54
C THR A 119 -8.02 -0.30 -4.51
N ILE A 120 -8.65 -0.29 -3.32
CA ILE A 120 -10.11 -0.16 -3.20
C ILE A 120 -10.62 1.19 -3.74
N GLU A 121 -9.78 2.21 -3.77
CA GLU A 121 -10.04 3.52 -4.39
C GLU A 121 -10.14 3.49 -5.92
N HIS A 122 -9.63 2.43 -6.56
CA HIS A 122 -9.68 2.20 -8.00
C HIS A 122 -10.88 1.34 -8.43
N VAL A 123 -11.59 0.73 -7.46
CA VAL A 123 -12.66 -0.23 -7.72
C VAL A 123 -14.00 0.47 -7.94
N GLN A 124 -14.74 0.04 -8.96
CA GLN A 124 -16.07 0.58 -9.27
C GLN A 124 -17.13 0.15 -8.24
N ASP A 125 -17.10 -1.12 -7.83
CA ASP A 125 -18.00 -1.68 -6.82
C ASP A 125 -17.21 -2.25 -5.63
N PRO A 126 -16.79 -1.41 -4.68
CA PRO A 126 -16.04 -1.84 -3.51
C PRO A 126 -16.85 -2.77 -2.58
N ARG A 127 -18.19 -2.71 -2.63
CA ARG A 127 -19.04 -3.59 -1.82
C ARG A 127 -18.99 -5.02 -2.33
N ALA A 128 -19.13 -5.22 -3.63
CA ALA A 128 -19.01 -6.53 -4.24
C ALA A 128 -17.64 -7.17 -3.97
N ILE A 129 -16.56 -6.38 -4.01
CA ILE A 129 -15.21 -6.84 -3.68
C ILE A 129 -15.11 -7.28 -2.22
N LEU A 130 -15.62 -6.51 -1.27
CA LEU A 130 -15.57 -6.90 0.15
C LEU A 130 -16.38 -8.16 0.44
N GLU A 131 -17.56 -8.33 -0.17
CA GLU A 131 -18.35 -9.57 -0.09
C GLU A 131 -17.60 -10.76 -0.70
N HIS A 132 -16.96 -10.55 -1.86
CA HIS A 132 -16.13 -11.57 -2.49
C HIS A 132 -15.01 -12.02 -1.55
N PHE A 133 -14.24 -11.11 -0.96
CA PHE A 133 -13.18 -11.43 -0.01
C PHE A 133 -13.71 -12.16 1.23
N LYS A 134 -14.85 -11.71 1.76
CA LYS A 134 -15.51 -12.39 2.89
C LYS A 134 -15.84 -13.85 2.54
N SER A 135 -16.30 -14.12 1.33
CA SER A 135 -16.64 -15.48 0.87
C SER A 135 -15.42 -16.42 0.77
N MET A 136 -14.22 -15.88 0.62
CA MET A 136 -12.97 -16.63 0.56
C MET A 136 -12.43 -17.01 1.95
N LEU A 137 -12.85 -16.29 3.01
CA LEU A 137 -12.28 -16.48 4.33
C LEU A 137 -12.71 -17.78 4.98
N ALA A 138 -11.75 -18.48 5.56
CA ALA A 138 -12.02 -19.53 6.53
C ALA A 138 -12.60 -18.91 7.83
N PRO A 139 -13.33 -19.71 8.65
CA PRO A 139 -13.83 -19.23 9.93
C PRO A 139 -12.73 -18.58 10.80
N GLY A 140 -12.98 -17.35 11.27
CA GLY A 140 -12.02 -16.56 12.03
C GLY A 140 -10.92 -15.90 11.18
N GLY A 141 -11.08 -15.91 9.86
CA GLY A 141 -10.22 -15.20 8.93
C GLY A 141 -10.40 -13.67 8.99
N ALA A 142 -9.51 -12.95 8.34
CA ALA A 142 -9.55 -11.49 8.29
C ALA A 142 -9.18 -10.92 6.91
N VAL A 143 -9.77 -9.77 6.57
CA VAL A 143 -9.38 -8.95 5.42
C VAL A 143 -8.65 -7.72 5.92
N TYR A 144 -7.49 -7.44 5.34
CA TYR A 144 -6.70 -6.22 5.56
C TYR A 144 -6.89 -5.33 4.34
N VAL A 145 -7.60 -4.22 4.49
CA VAL A 145 -7.87 -3.28 3.40
C VAL A 145 -7.29 -1.92 3.72
N SER A 146 -6.53 -1.33 2.80
CA SER A 146 -6.05 0.04 2.97
C SER A 146 -6.44 0.95 1.81
N THR A 147 -6.55 2.24 2.11
CA THR A 147 -6.80 3.31 1.14
C THR A 147 -6.18 4.62 1.61
N PRO A 148 -5.80 5.54 0.70
CA PRO A 148 -5.35 6.86 1.09
C PRO A 148 -6.44 7.65 1.82
N ASN A 149 -6.03 8.54 2.72
CA ASN A 149 -6.94 9.51 3.32
C ASN A 149 -7.12 10.72 2.41
N LEU A 150 -8.34 10.93 1.94
CA LEU A 150 -8.71 12.10 1.11
C LEU A 150 -8.20 13.41 1.70
N LEU A 151 -8.31 13.60 3.02
CA LEU A 151 -7.94 14.86 3.68
C LEU A 151 -6.45 15.19 3.66
N THR A 152 -5.59 14.19 3.49
CA THR A 152 -4.14 14.37 3.44
C THR A 152 -3.56 14.18 2.04
N LEU A 153 -4.31 13.54 1.16
CA LEU A 153 -3.93 13.31 -0.23
C LEU A 153 -4.34 14.48 -1.14
N ALA A 154 -5.60 14.94 -1.01
CA ALA A 154 -6.13 16.02 -1.83
C ALA A 154 -5.65 17.40 -1.35
N PRO A 155 -5.59 18.42 -2.22
CA PRO A 155 -5.39 19.79 -1.83
C PRO A 155 -6.43 20.25 -0.79
N PRO A 156 -6.08 21.15 0.14
CA PRO A 156 -7.02 21.62 1.16
C PRO A 156 -8.33 22.15 0.56
N GLY A 157 -9.47 21.57 0.98
CA GLY A 157 -10.80 21.94 0.51
C GLY A 157 -11.25 21.28 -0.80
N ALA A 158 -10.40 20.46 -1.42
CA ALA A 158 -10.78 19.68 -2.60
C ALA A 158 -11.58 18.42 -2.19
N GLU A 159 -12.52 18.03 -3.04
CA GLU A 159 -13.31 16.80 -2.87
C GLU A 159 -12.65 15.56 -3.47
N LYS A 160 -11.56 15.75 -4.21
CA LYS A 160 -10.77 14.69 -4.86
C LYS A 160 -9.31 15.15 -5.03
N SER A 161 -8.38 14.19 -5.03
CA SER A 161 -7.00 14.44 -5.42
C SER A 161 -6.83 14.57 -6.93
N ASP A 162 -5.62 14.94 -7.36
CA ASP A 162 -5.28 15.02 -8.79
C ASP A 162 -4.96 13.64 -9.40
N ASN A 163 -5.10 12.54 -8.64
CA ASN A 163 -4.82 11.21 -9.16
C ASN A 163 -5.93 10.76 -10.14
N PRO A 164 -5.64 10.60 -11.44
CA PRO A 164 -6.64 10.25 -12.45
C PRO A 164 -7.18 8.82 -12.32
N TRP A 165 -6.45 7.95 -11.62
CA TRP A 165 -6.77 6.53 -11.47
C TRP A 165 -7.76 6.28 -10.33
N HIS A 166 -7.92 7.21 -9.38
CA HIS A 166 -8.85 7.07 -8.28
C HIS A 166 -10.29 7.27 -8.76
N VAL A 167 -11.11 6.24 -8.64
CA VAL A 167 -12.56 6.31 -8.89
C VAL A 167 -13.23 6.98 -7.70
N ARG A 168 -12.81 6.63 -6.48
CA ARG A 168 -13.35 7.17 -5.24
C ARG A 168 -12.25 7.29 -4.18
N GLU A 169 -12.27 8.38 -3.44
CA GLU A 169 -11.42 8.59 -2.28
C GLU A 169 -12.27 8.70 -1.02
N TYR A 170 -11.69 8.31 0.12
CA TYR A 170 -12.45 8.10 1.35
C TYR A 170 -11.98 9.02 2.46
N ARG A 171 -12.94 9.47 3.27
CA ARG A 171 -12.71 9.94 4.64
C ARG A 171 -12.80 8.77 5.60
N ALA A 172 -12.23 8.91 6.80
CA ALA A 172 -12.20 7.83 7.79
C ALA A 172 -13.58 7.25 8.11
N ALA A 173 -14.59 8.10 8.30
CA ALA A 173 -15.96 7.66 8.59
C ALA A 173 -16.60 6.91 7.43
N GLU A 174 -16.36 7.33 6.19
CA GLU A 174 -16.90 6.70 4.98
C GLU A 174 -16.28 5.32 4.76
N PHE A 175 -14.94 5.22 4.92
CA PHE A 175 -14.23 3.96 4.77
C PHE A 175 -14.60 2.97 5.87
N ARG A 176 -14.72 3.43 7.12
CA ARG A 176 -15.23 2.63 8.24
C ARG A 176 -16.62 2.09 7.94
N ALA A 177 -17.58 2.96 7.55
CA ALA A 177 -18.95 2.56 7.26
C ALA A 177 -19.03 1.56 6.09
N LEU A 178 -18.17 1.68 5.08
CA LEU A 178 -18.06 0.70 4.00
C LEU A 178 -17.68 -0.67 4.55
N CYS A 179 -16.64 -0.76 5.37
CA CYS A 179 -16.17 -2.02 5.95
C CYS A 179 -17.18 -2.62 6.95
N GLU A 180 -17.74 -1.81 7.85
CA GLU A 180 -18.74 -2.24 8.85
C GLU A 180 -20.05 -2.71 8.21
N GLY A 181 -20.33 -2.30 6.97
CA GLY A 181 -21.47 -2.80 6.20
C GLY A 181 -21.37 -4.27 5.78
N HIS A 182 -20.16 -4.86 5.85
CA HIS A 182 -19.87 -6.21 5.37
C HIS A 182 -19.26 -7.14 6.43
N PHE A 183 -18.60 -6.60 7.47
CA PHE A 183 -17.90 -7.36 8.49
C PHE A 183 -18.42 -7.06 9.89
N GLU A 184 -18.46 -8.08 10.75
CA GLU A 184 -19.00 -7.95 12.11
C GLU A 184 -18.10 -7.10 13.02
N ARG A 185 -16.78 -7.18 12.83
CA ARG A 185 -15.79 -6.41 13.58
C ARG A 185 -14.78 -5.77 12.65
N VAL A 186 -14.65 -4.46 12.75
CA VAL A 186 -13.70 -3.65 11.98
C VAL A 186 -12.82 -2.83 12.92
N GLU A 187 -11.52 -3.07 12.85
CA GLU A 187 -10.51 -2.29 13.55
C GLU A 187 -9.89 -1.29 12.55
N MET A 188 -9.97 0.00 12.85
CA MET A 188 -9.43 1.05 11.99
C MET A 188 -8.14 1.62 12.57
N LEU A 189 -7.09 1.58 11.78
CA LEU A 189 -5.80 2.19 12.08
C LEU A 189 -5.47 3.28 11.07
N GLY A 190 -4.75 4.30 11.51
CA GLY A 190 -4.14 5.29 10.65
C GLY A 190 -2.64 5.03 10.47
N LEU A 191 -2.14 5.27 9.28
CA LEU A 191 -0.70 5.34 9.02
C LEU A 191 -0.24 6.79 9.22
N PHE A 192 0.79 6.99 10.03
CA PHE A 192 1.31 8.31 10.39
C PHE A 192 2.81 8.37 10.15
N HIS A 193 3.31 9.58 9.91
CA HIS A 193 4.73 9.85 9.98
C HIS A 193 5.29 9.55 11.38
N ALA A 194 6.48 8.96 11.41
CA ALA A 194 7.24 8.68 12.61
C ALA A 194 8.68 9.18 12.45
N ARG A 195 9.46 9.13 13.53
CA ARG A 195 10.90 9.43 13.54
C ARG A 195 11.25 10.72 12.75
N LYS A 196 12.15 10.62 11.78
CA LYS A 196 12.62 11.79 11.00
C LYS A 196 11.55 12.43 10.14
N LEU A 197 10.58 11.64 9.62
CA LEU A 197 9.46 12.21 8.85
C LEU A 197 8.56 13.05 9.72
N ARG A 198 8.31 12.65 10.97
CA ARG A 198 7.54 13.47 11.92
C ARG A 198 8.27 14.77 12.26
N VAL A 199 9.59 14.69 12.47
CA VAL A 199 10.41 15.90 12.70
C VAL A 199 10.37 16.82 11.49
N HIS A 200 10.52 16.27 10.30
CA HIS A 200 10.44 17.02 9.05
C HIS A 200 9.07 17.67 8.85
N GLU A 201 7.98 16.94 9.12
CA GLU A 201 6.61 17.50 9.06
C GLU A 201 6.42 18.71 9.97
N VAL A 202 6.93 18.63 11.21
CA VAL A 202 6.91 19.75 12.14
C VAL A 202 7.76 20.91 11.62
N ALA A 203 8.95 20.63 11.08
CA ALA A 203 9.83 21.65 10.51
C ALA A 203 9.17 22.38 9.33
N ILE A 204 8.47 21.66 8.45
CA ILE A 204 7.70 22.26 7.35
C ILE A 204 6.59 23.18 7.89
N LYS A 205 5.83 22.74 8.91
CA LYS A 205 4.81 23.59 9.56
C LYS A 205 5.39 24.86 10.21
N LEU A 206 6.65 24.82 10.59
CA LEU A 206 7.40 25.98 11.11
C LEU A 206 8.07 26.83 10.02
N GLY A 207 7.80 26.56 8.73
CA GLY A 207 8.29 27.36 7.61
C GLY A 207 9.65 26.91 7.06
N TRP A 208 10.09 25.69 7.36
CA TRP A 208 11.38 25.17 6.89
C TRP A 208 11.50 25.14 5.35
N ASP A 209 10.40 24.95 4.63
CA ASP A 209 10.37 25.02 3.17
C ASP A 209 10.71 26.44 2.63
N HIS A 210 10.32 27.51 3.33
CA HIS A 210 10.72 28.88 2.98
C HIS A 210 12.24 29.09 3.12
N VAL A 211 12.83 28.50 4.18
CA VAL A 211 14.28 28.54 4.39
C VAL A 211 15.00 27.79 3.26
N HIS A 212 14.55 26.58 2.93
CA HIS A 212 15.11 25.80 1.83
C HIS A 212 15.07 26.53 0.50
N LYS A 213 13.92 27.13 0.16
CA LYS A 213 13.74 27.89 -1.08
C LYS A 213 14.68 29.12 -1.11
N ALA A 214 14.72 29.89 -0.02
CA ALA A 214 15.55 31.07 0.07
C ALA A 214 17.06 30.76 -0.08
N LEU A 215 17.51 29.66 0.50
CA LEU A 215 18.92 29.22 0.46
C LEU A 215 19.25 28.33 -0.75
N ARG A 216 18.28 28.04 -1.63
CA ARG A 216 18.42 27.11 -2.77
C ARG A 216 18.90 25.70 -2.37
N LEU A 217 18.57 25.26 -1.16
CA LEU A 217 18.96 23.96 -0.59
C LEU A 217 17.90 22.86 -0.77
N THR A 218 16.74 23.18 -1.36
CA THR A 218 15.63 22.24 -1.49
C THR A 218 16.06 20.95 -2.21
N LYS A 219 16.61 21.08 -3.42
CA LYS A 219 17.03 19.90 -4.19
C LYS A 219 18.15 19.10 -3.50
N PRO A 220 19.30 19.71 -3.09
CA PRO A 220 20.36 18.96 -2.40
C PRO A 220 19.93 18.30 -1.09
N PHE A 221 18.93 18.87 -0.40
CA PHE A 221 18.37 18.27 0.80
C PHE A 221 17.54 17.03 0.46
N TYR A 222 16.57 17.15 -0.45
CA TYR A 222 15.69 16.03 -0.79
C TYR A 222 16.40 14.93 -1.55
N ASP A 223 17.40 15.21 -2.35
CA ASP A 223 18.27 14.21 -3.00
C ASP A 223 18.96 13.28 -1.99
N ARG A 224 19.16 13.73 -0.73
CA ARG A 224 19.72 12.92 0.36
C ARG A 224 18.66 12.39 1.32
N PHE A 225 17.62 13.19 1.57
CA PHE A 225 16.59 12.86 2.55
C PHE A 225 15.66 11.76 2.05
N THR A 226 15.19 11.84 0.79
CA THR A 226 14.24 10.87 0.23
C THR A 226 14.81 9.44 0.17
N PRO A 227 16.02 9.19 -0.32
CA PRO A 227 16.59 7.83 -0.29
C PRO A 227 16.84 7.30 1.11
N ALA A 228 17.01 8.17 2.10
CA ALA A 228 17.23 7.77 3.49
C ALA A 228 15.95 7.37 4.23
N ILE A 229 14.77 7.58 3.65
CA ILE A 229 13.48 7.18 4.25
C ILE A 229 13.38 5.66 4.29
N SER A 230 12.91 5.14 5.41
CA SER A 230 12.70 3.70 5.66
C SER A 230 11.27 3.43 6.11
N ALA A 231 10.82 2.19 6.05
CA ALA A 231 9.49 1.80 6.53
C ALA A 231 9.27 2.16 8.01
N THR A 232 10.33 2.15 8.84
CA THR A 232 10.25 2.55 10.27
C THR A 232 10.03 4.04 10.50
N ASP A 233 10.07 4.87 9.45
CA ASP A 233 9.69 6.29 9.51
C ASP A 233 8.17 6.50 9.37
N PHE A 234 7.42 5.40 9.24
CA PHE A 234 5.98 5.34 9.27
C PHE A 234 5.52 4.47 10.43
N ARG A 235 4.29 4.69 10.92
CA ARG A 235 3.71 3.93 12.02
C ARG A 235 2.21 3.80 11.86
N LEU A 236 1.71 2.56 11.88
CA LEU A 236 0.28 2.27 12.06
C LEU A 236 -0.07 2.40 13.55
N ALA A 237 -1.12 3.13 13.84
CA ALA A 237 -1.64 3.31 15.20
C ALA A 237 -3.12 3.71 15.19
N GLU A 238 -3.79 3.46 16.31
CA GLU A 238 -5.01 4.19 16.66
C GLU A 238 -4.68 5.66 16.88
N GLY A 239 -5.63 6.55 16.60
CA GLY A 239 -5.44 7.99 16.80
C GLY A 239 -6.44 8.84 16.03
N ASP A 240 -6.08 10.10 15.81
CA ASP A 240 -6.85 11.02 14.99
C ASP A 240 -6.71 10.63 13.50
N LEU A 241 -7.65 9.83 13.03
CA LEU A 241 -7.67 9.32 11.66
C LEU A 241 -7.75 10.44 10.60
N GLU A 242 -8.31 11.60 10.91
CA GLU A 242 -8.35 12.72 9.97
C GLU A 242 -6.94 13.21 9.58
N ARG A 243 -5.95 12.96 10.44
CA ARG A 243 -4.53 13.31 10.22
C ARG A 243 -3.70 12.15 9.69
N ALA A 244 -4.28 10.99 9.54
CA ALA A 244 -3.58 9.84 8.98
C ALA A 244 -3.26 10.08 7.50
N LEU A 245 -2.16 9.50 7.04
CA LEU A 245 -1.78 9.48 5.62
C LEU A 245 -2.68 8.50 4.84
N ASP A 246 -2.85 7.30 5.42
CA ASP A 246 -3.69 6.22 4.93
C ASP A 246 -4.52 5.64 6.06
N PHE A 247 -5.55 4.91 5.70
CA PHE A 247 -6.31 4.04 6.59
C PHE A 247 -5.95 2.60 6.33
N LEU A 248 -5.89 1.80 7.39
CA LEU A 248 -5.92 0.34 7.34
C LEU A 248 -7.12 -0.14 8.14
N ALA A 249 -8.03 -0.84 7.49
CA ALA A 249 -9.11 -1.58 8.14
C ALA A 249 -8.71 -3.06 8.28
N VAL A 250 -8.83 -3.61 9.48
CA VAL A 250 -8.73 -5.04 9.74
C VAL A 250 -10.15 -5.54 9.99
N CYS A 251 -10.69 -6.28 9.04
CA CYS A 251 -12.07 -6.71 8.97
C CYS A 251 -12.16 -8.21 9.28
N HIS A 252 -12.91 -8.58 10.32
CA HIS A 252 -13.07 -9.97 10.75
C HIS A 252 -14.44 -10.50 10.33
N ALA A 253 -14.43 -11.72 9.74
CA ALA A 253 -15.66 -12.45 9.37
C ALA A 253 -16.24 -13.18 10.56
#